data_1599c23bdd0e7213c71301e586ba573d
#
_entry.id   1599c23bdd0e7213c71301e586ba573d
#
_cell.length_a   1.000
_cell.length_b   1.000
_cell.length_c   1.000
_cell.angle_alpha   90.00
_cell.angle_beta   90.00
_cell.angle_gamma   90.00
#
_symmetry.space_group_name_H-M   'P 1'
#
loop_
_entity.id
_entity.type
_entity.pdbx_description
1 polymer ?
#
loop_
_entity_poly.entity_id
_entity_poly.type
_entity_poly.pdbx_seq_one_letter_code
_entity_poly.pdbx_strand_id
1 'polypeptide(L)'
;GVSIIHVGGNTETEMKEKKDRVDDALHATRAALEEGIIPGGGTALLYASSGLEVKSTGAAIVKQACAKPFNQILVNAGHEEVSAKIIADGMINSGNDGWLGFDIKSSNTVDMKEAGIIDPTKVARTALENAASVAGTVLLTECTVVDELEEDNNQPQIDPSMMMGM
;
A
#
# COMPACT_ATOMS: atom_id res chain seq x y z
N GLY A 1 -24.98 -21.83 3.39
CA GLY A 1 -24.41 -22.67 2.33
C GLY A 1 -22.88 -22.70 2.38
N VAL A 2 -22.29 -23.72 1.80
CA VAL A 2 -20.84 -23.85 1.65
C VAL A 2 -20.53 -23.77 0.15
N SER A 3 -19.54 -22.97 -0.21
CA SER A 3 -19.02 -22.87 -1.58
C SER A 3 -17.55 -23.30 -1.61
N ILE A 4 -17.16 -24.05 -2.64
CA ILE A 4 -15.79 -24.52 -2.83
C ILE A 4 -15.25 -23.86 -4.08
N ILE A 5 -14.12 -23.19 -3.94
CA ILE A 5 -13.39 -22.58 -5.07
C ILE A 5 -12.18 -23.46 -5.38
N HIS A 6 -12.13 -24.03 -6.58
CA HIS A 6 -11.00 -24.81 -7.05
C HIS A 6 -9.98 -23.91 -7.74
N VAL A 7 -8.74 -23.95 -7.26
CA VAL A 7 -7.63 -23.17 -7.81
C VAL A 7 -6.61 -24.14 -8.41
N GLY A 8 -6.15 -23.87 -9.64
CA GLY A 8 -5.15 -24.67 -10.34
C GLY A 8 -4.08 -23.79 -10.99
N GLY A 9 -2.91 -24.36 -11.22
CA GLY A 9 -1.77 -23.72 -11.90
C GLY A 9 -0.87 -24.76 -12.56
N ASN A 10 0.01 -24.32 -13.44
CA ASN A 10 0.97 -25.19 -14.11
C ASN A 10 2.14 -25.59 -13.21
N THR A 11 2.39 -24.76 -12.17
CA THR A 11 3.43 -24.99 -11.15
C THR A 11 2.85 -24.84 -9.76
N GLU A 12 3.49 -25.42 -8.77
CA GLU A 12 3.10 -25.31 -7.36
C GLU A 12 3.15 -23.86 -6.89
N THR A 13 4.15 -23.09 -7.30
CA THR A 13 4.29 -21.67 -6.99
C THR A 13 3.12 -20.85 -7.55
N GLU A 14 2.76 -21.09 -8.82
CA GLU A 14 1.62 -20.42 -9.46
C GLU A 14 0.30 -20.75 -8.77
N MET A 15 0.11 -22.01 -8.39
CA MET A 15 -1.09 -22.45 -7.68
C MET A 15 -1.19 -21.80 -6.31
N LYS A 16 -0.08 -21.70 -5.56
CA LYS A 16 -0.02 -21.04 -4.27
C LYS A 16 -0.33 -19.54 -4.39
N GLU A 17 0.28 -18.86 -5.35
CA GLU A 17 0.02 -17.44 -5.61
C GLU A 17 -1.46 -17.17 -5.95
N LYS A 18 -2.08 -18.01 -6.79
CA LYS A 18 -3.50 -17.91 -7.11
C LYS A 18 -4.40 -18.16 -5.90
N LYS A 19 -4.03 -19.13 -5.05
CA LYS A 19 -4.76 -19.42 -3.82
C LYS A 19 -4.70 -18.21 -2.88
N ASP A 20 -3.52 -17.65 -2.64
CA ASP A 20 -3.33 -16.49 -1.77
C ASP A 20 -4.13 -15.28 -2.27
N ARG A 21 -4.19 -15.06 -3.58
CA ARG A 21 -5.04 -14.02 -4.20
C ARG A 21 -6.54 -14.24 -3.99
N VAL A 22 -7.01 -15.48 -4.06
CA VAL A 22 -8.43 -15.82 -3.80
C VAL A 22 -8.77 -15.61 -2.33
N ASP A 23 -7.90 -16.03 -1.42
CA ASP A 23 -8.08 -15.83 0.01
C ASP A 23 -8.13 -14.33 0.36
N ASP A 24 -7.24 -13.53 -0.22
CA ASP A 24 -7.20 -12.07 -0.05
C ASP A 24 -8.49 -11.41 -0.56
N ALA A 25 -8.94 -11.78 -1.76
CA ALA A 25 -10.20 -11.31 -2.33
C ALA A 25 -11.42 -11.68 -1.47
N LEU A 26 -11.43 -12.87 -0.85
CA LEU A 26 -12.49 -13.31 0.05
C LEU A 26 -12.53 -12.45 1.33
N HIS A 27 -11.36 -12.19 1.93
CA HIS A 27 -11.25 -11.32 3.11
C HIS A 27 -11.66 -9.87 2.80
N ALA A 28 -11.21 -9.33 1.66
CA ALA A 28 -11.60 -8.00 1.19
C ALA A 28 -13.13 -7.89 0.98
N THR A 29 -13.75 -8.91 0.37
CA THR A 29 -15.20 -8.95 0.14
C THR A 29 -15.98 -8.97 1.46
N ARG A 30 -15.54 -9.75 2.44
CA ARG A 30 -16.16 -9.78 3.78
C ARG A 30 -16.04 -8.42 4.46
N ALA A 31 -14.86 -7.80 4.42
CA ALA A 31 -14.65 -6.46 4.98
C ALA A 31 -15.54 -5.41 4.31
N ALA A 32 -15.74 -5.50 2.99
CA ALA A 32 -16.62 -4.62 2.24
C ALA A 32 -18.10 -4.80 2.60
N LEU A 33 -18.53 -6.02 2.92
CA LEU A 33 -19.90 -6.28 3.39
C LEU A 33 -20.16 -5.68 4.78
N GLU A 34 -19.14 -5.56 5.63
CA GLU A 34 -19.26 -5.03 6.98
C GLU A 34 -19.34 -3.49 7.01
N GLU A 35 -18.47 -2.78 6.27
CA GLU A 35 -18.35 -1.33 6.36
C GLU A 35 -18.48 -0.61 5.00
N GLY A 36 -18.79 -1.32 3.93
CA GLY A 36 -18.92 -0.75 2.60
C GLY A 36 -17.59 -0.58 1.87
N ILE A 37 -17.66 0.17 0.77
CA ILE A 37 -16.54 0.39 -0.15
C ILE A 37 -16.22 1.86 -0.31
N ILE A 38 -14.97 2.14 -0.63
CA ILE A 38 -14.40 3.45 -0.91
C ILE A 38 -13.61 3.42 -2.23
N PRO A 39 -13.31 4.57 -2.85
CA PRO A 39 -12.40 4.61 -3.99
C PRO A 39 -11.02 4.05 -3.61
N GLY A 40 -10.51 3.16 -4.46
CA GLY A 40 -9.25 2.46 -4.25
C GLY A 40 -8.00 3.27 -4.59
N GLY A 41 -6.87 2.60 -4.61
CA GLY A 41 -5.59 3.21 -5.03
C GLY A 41 -5.09 4.33 -4.11
N GLY A 42 -5.46 4.33 -2.84
CA GLY A 42 -5.11 5.39 -1.88
C GLY A 42 -5.93 6.67 -2.03
N THR A 43 -6.85 6.73 -2.98
CA THR A 43 -7.67 7.91 -3.31
C THR A 43 -8.55 8.35 -2.14
N ALA A 44 -9.16 7.38 -1.42
CA ALA A 44 -10.03 7.70 -0.28
C ALA A 44 -9.28 8.43 0.84
N LEU A 45 -8.08 7.98 1.19
CA LEU A 45 -7.25 8.64 2.21
C LEU A 45 -6.79 10.03 1.75
N LEU A 46 -6.50 10.20 0.46
CA LEU A 46 -6.15 11.48 -0.12
C LEU A 46 -7.30 12.49 0.05
N TYR A 47 -8.54 12.12 -0.31
CA TYR A 47 -9.70 12.99 -0.14
C TYR A 47 -10.02 13.25 1.34
N ALA A 48 -9.97 12.23 2.18
CA ALA A 48 -10.18 12.41 3.63
C ALA A 48 -9.17 13.41 4.22
N SER A 49 -7.92 13.34 3.77
CA SER A 49 -6.87 14.28 4.21
C SER A 49 -7.11 15.71 3.74
N SER A 50 -7.70 15.91 2.56
CA SER A 50 -7.96 17.24 2.03
C SER A 50 -8.95 18.04 2.88
N GLY A 51 -9.97 17.36 3.43
CA GLY A 51 -10.95 17.95 4.34
C GLY A 51 -10.46 18.18 5.77
N LEU A 52 -9.27 17.71 6.12
CA LEU A 52 -8.74 17.82 7.47
C LEU A 52 -8.25 19.25 7.77
N GLU A 53 -8.84 19.90 8.77
CA GLU A 53 -8.36 21.18 9.27
C GLU A 53 -7.06 21.01 10.07
N VAL A 54 -6.01 21.73 9.68
CA VAL A 54 -4.70 21.65 10.34
C VAL A 54 -4.67 22.63 11.51
N LYS A 55 -5.07 22.17 12.71
CA LYS A 55 -5.05 22.95 13.95
C LYS A 55 -3.83 22.69 14.84
N SER A 56 -3.04 21.66 14.52
CA SER A 56 -1.86 21.23 15.27
C SER A 56 -0.81 20.59 14.38
N THR A 57 0.42 20.49 14.86
CA THR A 57 1.51 19.78 14.17
C THR A 57 1.15 18.32 13.90
N GLY A 58 0.49 17.65 14.87
CA GLY A 58 0.03 16.27 14.68
C GLY A 58 -0.98 16.13 13.54
N ALA A 59 -1.94 17.07 13.43
CA ALA A 59 -2.89 17.09 12.31
C ALA A 59 -2.19 17.30 10.96
N ALA A 60 -1.14 18.13 10.92
CA ALA A 60 -0.33 18.33 9.72
C ALA A 60 0.41 17.04 9.30
N ILE A 61 0.97 16.32 10.27
CA ILE A 61 1.65 15.04 10.04
C ILE A 61 0.68 14.01 9.46
N VAL A 62 -0.49 13.82 10.08
CA VAL A 62 -1.52 12.87 9.62
C VAL A 62 -1.99 13.23 8.22
N LYS A 63 -2.25 14.51 7.95
CA LYS A 63 -2.65 14.99 6.62
C LYS A 63 -1.63 14.63 5.55
N GLN A 64 -0.36 14.84 5.80
CA GLN A 64 0.71 14.48 4.86
C GLN A 64 0.86 12.96 4.71
N ALA A 65 0.75 12.21 5.81
CA ALA A 65 0.84 10.76 5.79
C ALA A 65 -0.27 10.10 4.96
N CYS A 66 -1.51 10.59 5.07
CA CYS A 66 -2.64 10.06 4.31
C CYS A 66 -2.52 10.24 2.79
N ALA A 67 -1.76 11.21 2.31
CA ALA A 67 -1.50 11.39 0.88
C ALA A 67 -0.39 10.45 0.34
N LYS A 68 0.44 9.89 1.21
CA LYS A 68 1.58 9.06 0.80
C LYS A 68 1.21 7.78 0.05
N PRO A 69 0.19 6.99 0.42
CA PRO A 69 -0.17 5.78 -0.31
C PRO A 69 -0.50 6.05 -1.78
N PHE A 70 -1.31 7.06 -2.06
CA PHE A 70 -1.64 7.48 -3.42
C PHE A 70 -0.38 7.87 -4.22
N ASN A 71 0.44 8.76 -3.65
CA ASN A 71 1.66 9.21 -4.30
C ASN A 71 2.63 8.04 -4.56
N GLN A 72 2.79 7.12 -3.61
CA GLN A 72 3.69 5.98 -3.75
C GLN A 72 3.24 5.01 -4.86
N ILE A 73 1.94 4.80 -5.01
CA ILE A 73 1.39 3.97 -6.09
C ILE A 73 1.75 4.58 -7.46
N LEU A 74 1.63 5.90 -7.62
CA LEU A 74 2.02 6.58 -8.86
C LEU A 74 3.53 6.51 -9.12
N VAL A 75 4.35 6.68 -8.09
CA VAL A 75 5.81 6.54 -8.20
C VAL A 75 6.19 5.11 -8.59
N ASN A 76 5.57 4.09 -8.01
CA ASN A 76 5.79 2.70 -8.37
C ASN A 76 5.37 2.39 -9.81
N ALA A 77 4.44 3.16 -10.37
CA ALA A 77 4.02 3.08 -11.76
C ALA A 77 4.95 3.84 -12.73
N GLY A 78 6.01 4.49 -12.23
CA GLY A 78 7.00 5.20 -13.02
C GLY A 78 6.76 6.72 -13.15
N HIS A 79 5.79 7.28 -12.45
CA HIS A 79 5.61 8.73 -12.40
C HIS A 79 6.64 9.37 -11.47
N GLU A 80 7.10 10.57 -11.82
CA GLU A 80 7.92 11.37 -10.90
C GLU A 80 7.08 11.85 -9.70
N GLU A 81 7.71 11.99 -8.53
CA GLU A 81 7.02 12.41 -7.29
C GLU A 81 6.30 13.77 -7.45
N VAL A 82 6.89 14.67 -8.20
CA VAL A 82 6.29 15.99 -8.52
C VAL A 82 5.02 15.82 -9.36
N SER A 83 5.06 14.95 -10.37
CA SER A 83 3.91 14.67 -11.22
C SER A 83 2.77 14.01 -10.43
N ALA A 84 3.09 13.06 -9.54
CA ALA A 84 2.12 12.43 -8.67
C ALA A 84 1.40 13.45 -7.77
N LYS A 85 2.13 14.42 -7.24
CA LYS A 85 1.56 15.49 -6.42
C LYS A 85 0.66 16.42 -7.24
N ILE A 86 1.04 16.79 -8.47
CA ILE A 86 0.21 17.60 -9.36
C ILE A 86 -1.11 16.90 -9.69
N ILE A 87 -1.07 15.59 -9.96
CA ILE A 87 -2.26 14.77 -10.19
C ILE A 87 -3.17 14.78 -8.95
N ALA A 88 -2.60 14.54 -7.76
CA ALA A 88 -3.33 14.56 -6.51
C ALA A 88 -4.03 15.91 -6.25
N ASP A 89 -3.30 17.02 -6.41
CA ASP A 89 -3.84 18.37 -6.24
C ASP A 89 -4.94 18.68 -7.28
N GLY A 90 -4.77 18.25 -8.52
CA GLY A 90 -5.78 18.38 -9.59
C GLY A 90 -7.06 17.64 -9.24
N MET A 91 -6.98 16.43 -8.71
CA MET A 91 -8.13 15.64 -8.29
C MET A 91 -8.88 16.30 -7.12
N ILE A 92 -8.16 16.73 -6.09
CA ILE A 92 -8.75 17.40 -4.92
C ILE A 92 -9.51 18.68 -5.33
N ASN A 93 -8.93 19.46 -6.25
CA ASN A 93 -9.49 20.74 -6.67
C ASN A 93 -10.60 20.62 -7.74
N SER A 94 -10.87 19.42 -8.27
CA SER A 94 -11.87 19.23 -9.31
C SER A 94 -13.33 19.35 -8.85
N GLY A 95 -13.57 19.45 -7.54
CA GLY A 95 -14.92 19.64 -6.96
C GLY A 95 -15.85 18.44 -7.15
N ASN A 96 -15.31 17.24 -7.27
CA ASN A 96 -16.05 15.99 -7.45
C ASN A 96 -16.60 15.42 -6.13
N ASP A 97 -17.41 14.37 -6.24
CA ASP A 97 -18.03 13.65 -5.11
C ASP A 97 -17.10 12.72 -4.34
N GLY A 98 -15.78 12.76 -4.61
CA GLY A 98 -14.78 11.92 -3.97
C GLY A 98 -14.55 10.56 -4.64
N TRP A 99 -15.23 10.25 -5.75
CA TRP A 99 -15.04 9.02 -6.52
C TRP A 99 -14.09 9.17 -7.71
N LEU A 100 -13.65 10.39 -8.02
CA LEU A 100 -12.67 10.62 -9.06
C LEU A 100 -11.28 10.12 -8.59
N GLY A 101 -10.65 9.26 -9.38
CA GLY A 101 -9.33 8.71 -9.10
C GLY A 101 -8.47 8.61 -10.35
N PHE A 102 -7.22 8.21 -10.20
CA PHE A 102 -6.29 8.03 -11.30
C PHE A 102 -6.09 6.54 -11.57
N ASP A 103 -6.46 6.10 -12.77
CA ASP A 103 -6.20 4.74 -13.23
C ASP A 103 -4.84 4.67 -13.92
N ILE A 104 -3.91 3.96 -13.31
CA ILE A 104 -2.54 3.79 -13.80
C ILE A 104 -2.50 3.07 -15.14
N LYS A 105 -3.41 2.12 -15.39
CA LYS A 105 -3.42 1.34 -16.64
C LYS A 105 -3.75 2.18 -17.85
N SER A 106 -4.75 3.05 -17.71
CA SER A 106 -5.17 3.97 -18.77
C SER A 106 -4.43 5.31 -18.73
N SER A 107 -3.69 5.59 -17.65
CA SER A 107 -3.05 6.88 -17.35
C SER A 107 -4.03 8.07 -17.40
N ASN A 108 -5.27 7.84 -16.99
CA ASN A 108 -6.33 8.83 -17.01
C ASN A 108 -7.03 8.95 -15.64
N THR A 109 -7.65 10.09 -15.45
CA THR A 109 -8.57 10.29 -14.32
C THR A 109 -9.94 9.70 -14.66
N VAL A 110 -10.44 8.82 -13.81
CA VAL A 110 -11.67 8.04 -14.03
C VAL A 110 -12.56 8.03 -12.79
N ASP A 111 -13.84 7.72 -12.97
CA ASP A 111 -14.70 7.32 -11.85
C ASP A 111 -14.26 5.93 -11.35
N MET A 112 -13.77 5.88 -10.11
CA MET A 112 -13.20 4.66 -9.52
C MET A 112 -14.25 3.57 -9.31
N LYS A 113 -15.51 3.96 -9.09
CA LYS A 113 -16.61 3.02 -8.91
C LYS A 113 -16.98 2.34 -10.23
N GLU A 114 -17.09 3.13 -11.31
CA GLU A 114 -17.35 2.59 -12.65
C GLU A 114 -16.18 1.77 -13.19
N ALA A 115 -14.95 2.20 -12.90
CA ALA A 115 -13.73 1.47 -13.26
C ALA A 115 -13.50 0.20 -12.43
N GLY A 116 -14.26 -0.02 -11.35
CA GLY A 116 -14.09 -1.18 -10.45
C GLY A 116 -12.82 -1.12 -9.59
N ILE A 117 -12.24 0.07 -9.43
CA ILE A 117 -11.05 0.29 -8.59
C ILE A 117 -11.52 0.73 -7.20
N ILE A 118 -11.84 -0.25 -6.37
CA ILE A 118 -12.48 -0.05 -5.06
C ILE A 118 -11.70 -0.77 -3.98
N ASP A 119 -11.72 -0.20 -2.78
CA ASP A 119 -11.16 -0.78 -1.56
C ASP A 119 -12.23 -0.95 -0.48
N PRO A 120 -12.10 -1.93 0.44
CA PRO A 120 -12.98 -2.03 1.61
C PRO A 120 -12.68 -0.90 2.60
N THR A 121 -13.73 -0.23 3.08
CA THR A 121 -13.61 0.85 4.07
C THR A 121 -12.89 0.40 5.34
N LYS A 122 -13.25 -0.77 5.86
CA LYS A 122 -12.66 -1.36 7.06
C LYS A 122 -11.14 -1.51 6.96
N VAL A 123 -10.64 -1.93 5.81
CA VAL A 123 -9.19 -2.12 5.59
C VAL A 123 -8.46 -0.80 5.67
N ALA A 124 -8.89 0.23 4.93
CA ALA A 124 -8.25 1.54 4.94
C ALA A 124 -8.30 2.22 6.32
N ARG A 125 -9.45 2.14 7.01
CA ARG A 125 -9.64 2.67 8.37
C ARG A 125 -8.70 1.99 9.37
N THR A 126 -8.71 0.66 9.41
CA THR A 126 -7.88 -0.11 10.34
C THR A 126 -6.40 0.09 10.07
N ALA A 127 -5.99 0.20 8.80
CA ALA A 127 -4.60 0.49 8.43
C ALA A 127 -4.16 1.84 8.99
N LEU A 128 -4.97 2.88 8.87
CA LEU A 128 -4.67 4.21 9.42
C LEU A 128 -4.59 4.21 10.95
N GLU A 129 -5.56 3.57 11.63
CA GLU A 129 -5.59 3.45 13.09
C GLU A 129 -4.35 2.73 13.63
N ASN A 130 -4.00 1.59 13.02
CA ASN A 130 -2.82 0.82 13.41
C ASN A 130 -1.52 1.59 13.13
N ALA A 131 -1.42 2.24 11.98
CA ALA A 131 -0.25 3.06 11.65
C ALA A 131 -0.05 4.19 12.65
N ALA A 132 -1.12 4.89 13.04
CA ALA A 132 -1.07 5.94 14.04
C ALA A 132 -0.65 5.40 15.42
N SER A 133 -1.18 4.23 15.82
CA SER A 133 -0.83 3.58 17.08
C SER A 133 0.66 3.21 17.13
N VAL A 134 1.18 2.57 16.07
CA VAL A 134 2.60 2.18 16.01
C VAL A 134 3.50 3.40 15.95
N ALA A 135 3.16 4.40 15.15
CA ALA A 135 3.93 5.66 15.07
C ALA A 135 3.98 6.38 16.42
N GLY A 136 2.86 6.41 17.16
CA GLY A 136 2.80 6.97 18.51
C GLY A 136 3.72 6.22 19.48
N THR A 137 3.73 4.91 19.43
CA THR A 137 4.64 4.08 20.25
C THR A 137 6.11 4.40 19.94
N VAL A 138 6.47 4.44 18.65
CA VAL A 138 7.85 4.76 18.22
C VAL A 138 8.28 6.15 18.68
N LEU A 139 7.39 7.15 18.56
CA LEU A 139 7.67 8.53 19.01
C LEU A 139 7.90 8.65 20.51
N LEU A 140 7.31 7.77 21.32
CA LEU A 140 7.49 7.75 22.78
C LEU A 140 8.67 6.88 23.24
N THR A 141 9.31 6.16 22.32
CA THR A 141 10.42 5.24 22.63
C THR A 141 11.73 6.01 22.73
N GLU A 142 12.46 5.82 23.82
CA GLU A 142 13.77 6.46 24.03
C GLU A 142 14.92 5.70 23.33
N CYS A 143 14.80 4.37 23.20
CA CYS A 143 15.79 3.55 22.50
C CYS A 143 15.14 2.31 21.86
N THR A 144 15.81 1.74 20.87
CA THR A 144 15.47 0.45 20.26
C THR A 144 16.60 -0.54 20.47
N VAL A 145 16.25 -1.78 20.79
CA VAL A 145 17.20 -2.89 20.87
C VAL A 145 16.91 -3.84 19.72
N VAL A 146 17.88 -4.04 18.87
CA VAL A 146 17.78 -4.93 17.70
C VAL A 146 18.96 -5.89 17.69
N ASP A 147 18.77 -7.05 17.09
CA ASP A 147 19.88 -7.98 16.84
C ASP A 147 20.83 -7.38 15.80
N GLU A 148 22.13 -7.52 16.04
CA GLU A 148 23.14 -7.14 15.06
C GLU A 148 23.06 -8.10 13.88
N LEU A 149 23.04 -7.55 12.65
CA LEU A 149 23.08 -8.37 11.45
C LEU A 149 24.45 -9.06 11.40
N GLU A 150 24.47 -10.40 11.51
CA GLU A 150 25.68 -11.17 11.24
C GLU A 150 26.11 -10.91 9.80
N GLU A 151 27.27 -10.29 9.61
CA GLU A 151 27.91 -10.23 8.29
C GLU A 151 28.19 -11.66 7.85
N ASP A 152 27.54 -12.10 6.78
CA ASP A 152 27.74 -13.42 6.19
C ASP A 152 29.16 -13.47 5.60
N ASN A 153 30.13 -13.76 6.48
CA ASN A 153 31.56 -13.93 6.14
C ASN A 153 31.84 -15.21 5.33
N ASN A 154 30.85 -15.66 4.55
CA ASN A 154 31.02 -16.70 3.53
C ASN A 154 31.74 -16.15 2.29
N GLN A 155 32.86 -15.48 2.47
CA GLN A 155 33.85 -15.42 1.39
C GLN A 155 34.44 -16.83 1.23
N PRO A 156 34.34 -17.46 0.06
CA PRO A 156 35.00 -18.72 -0.17
C PRO A 156 36.51 -18.53 0.10
N GLN A 157 37.01 -19.14 1.18
CA GLN A 157 38.44 -19.22 1.42
C GLN A 157 39.05 -19.96 0.22
N ILE A 158 39.65 -19.22 -0.69
CA ILE A 158 40.45 -19.77 -1.76
C ILE A 158 41.65 -20.41 -1.06
N ASP A 159 41.68 -21.74 -1.01
CA ASP A 159 42.78 -22.52 -0.44
C ASP A 159 44.08 -22.13 -1.19
N PRO A 160 45.10 -21.59 -0.48
CA PRO A 160 46.35 -21.20 -1.10
C PRO A 160 47.07 -22.35 -1.79
N SER A 161 46.73 -23.60 -1.49
CA SER A 161 47.33 -24.79 -2.10
C SER A 161 46.94 -24.97 -3.59
N MET A 162 45.85 -24.32 -4.07
CA MET A 162 45.44 -24.39 -5.45
C MET A 162 46.22 -23.43 -6.37
N MET A 163 47.02 -22.51 -5.84
CA MET A 163 47.88 -21.58 -6.62
C MET A 163 49.28 -22.07 -6.89
N MET A 164 49.69 -23.24 -6.37
CA MET A 164 51.05 -23.80 -6.57
C MET A 164 51.12 -24.94 -7.59
N GLY A 165 50.17 -25.07 -8.47
CA GLY A 165 50.12 -26.16 -9.46
C GLY A 165 50.01 -25.65 -10.92
N MET A 166 50.88 -24.72 -11.32
CA MET A 166 51.17 -24.42 -12.73
C MET A 166 52.65 -24.11 -12.89
#